data_ac8898401235ec042332a4f42e131049
#
_entry.id   ac8898401235ec042332a4f42e131049
#
_cell.length_a   1.000
_cell.length_b   1.000
_cell.length_c   1.000
_cell.angle_alpha   90.00
_cell.angle_beta   90.00
_cell.angle_gamma   90.00
#
_symmetry.space_group_name_H-M   'P 1'
#
loop_
_entity.id
_entity.type
_entity.pdbx_description
1 polymer ?
#
loop_
_entity_poly.entity_id
_entity_poly.type
_entity_poly.pdbx_seq_one_letter_code
_entity_poly.pdbx_strand_id
1 'polypeptide(L)'
;MGYLQNFFSRFNKKELMNKFLIVGIGNIGDKYTNTRHNIGFLVIDKISEILKSPLSLVKLGHRAEANYKGKKIILLKPSNYVNNSGKSLLYWKKKEKIPNKNILVICDDLNLYYGNIKLKANGSSGGHNGLKDIEESLNSSNYSRLRVGILNSKEFNMTDYVLGEWTDEEKND
;
A
#
# COMPACT_ATOMS: atom_id res chain seq x y z
N MET A 1 2.92 -17.23 38.98
CA MET A 1 2.65 -16.06 38.11
C MET A 1 3.27 -16.17 36.68
N GLY A 2 4.35 -16.92 36.46
CA GLY A 2 4.99 -17.01 35.13
C GLY A 2 4.25 -17.75 34.01
N TYR A 3 3.39 -18.71 34.31
CA TYR A 3 2.68 -19.51 33.30
C TYR A 3 1.55 -18.74 32.59
N LEU A 4 0.85 -17.87 33.28
CA LEU A 4 -0.21 -17.02 32.70
C LEU A 4 0.38 -15.94 31.79
N GLN A 5 1.49 -15.33 32.14
CA GLN A 5 2.18 -14.34 31.28
C GLN A 5 2.70 -14.99 30.00
N ASN A 6 3.22 -16.22 30.05
CA ASN A 6 3.64 -16.97 28.87
C ASN A 6 2.47 -17.44 27.99
N PHE A 7 1.30 -17.74 28.58
CA PHE A 7 0.10 -18.07 27.83
C PHE A 7 -0.45 -16.87 27.10
N PHE A 8 -0.56 -15.70 27.76
CA PHE A 8 -1.01 -14.46 27.12
C PHE A 8 0.00 -13.92 26.09
N SER A 9 1.31 -14.10 26.29
CA SER A 9 2.30 -13.72 25.28
C SER A 9 2.24 -14.60 24.02
N ARG A 10 1.86 -15.87 24.13
CA ARG A 10 1.62 -16.77 22.99
C ARG A 10 0.37 -16.39 22.19
N PHE A 11 -0.74 -16.01 22.85
CA PHE A 11 -1.95 -15.52 22.17
C PHE A 11 -1.69 -14.20 21.44
N ASN A 12 -1.05 -13.24 22.05
CA ASN A 12 -0.67 -11.97 21.42
C ASN A 12 0.26 -12.18 20.21
N LYS A 13 1.18 -13.14 20.26
CA LYS A 13 2.10 -13.42 19.16
C LYS A 13 1.39 -14.08 17.96
N LYS A 14 0.41 -14.94 18.20
CA LYS A 14 -0.40 -15.57 17.15
C LYS A 14 -1.37 -14.57 16.51
N GLU A 15 -1.96 -13.66 17.30
CA GLU A 15 -2.83 -12.60 16.82
C GLU A 15 -2.08 -11.57 15.98
N LEU A 16 -0.87 -11.19 16.38
CA LEU A 16 0.03 -10.31 15.63
C LEU A 16 0.50 -10.94 14.30
N MET A 17 0.65 -12.26 14.26
CA MET A 17 1.02 -12.98 13.02
C MET A 17 -0.12 -13.05 11.99
N ASN A 18 -1.36 -12.79 12.39
CA ASN A 18 -2.54 -12.89 11.54
C ASN A 18 -3.08 -11.54 11.04
N LYS A 19 -2.42 -10.42 11.40
CA LYS A 19 -2.78 -9.09 10.91
C LYS A 19 -1.88 -8.68 9.76
N PHE A 20 -2.49 -8.16 8.69
CA PHE A 20 -1.78 -7.65 7.51
C PHE A 20 -2.21 -6.21 7.24
N LEU A 21 -1.25 -5.36 6.89
CA LEU A 21 -1.48 -3.99 6.47
C LEU A 21 -1.19 -3.89 4.98
N ILE A 22 -2.21 -3.59 4.19
CA ILE A 22 -2.11 -3.36 2.75
C ILE A 22 -2.29 -1.86 2.52
N VAL A 23 -1.27 -1.22 1.98
CA VAL A 23 -1.23 0.22 1.77
C VAL A 23 -1.13 0.50 0.28
N GLY A 24 -2.13 1.14 -0.29
CA GLY A 24 -2.01 1.75 -1.61
C GLY A 24 -1.47 3.15 -1.48
N ILE A 25 -0.44 3.49 -2.25
CA ILE A 25 0.12 4.84 -2.26
C ILE A 25 -0.33 5.62 -3.49
N GLY A 26 -0.45 6.93 -3.34
CA GLY A 26 -0.92 7.87 -4.35
C GLY A 26 -0.98 9.29 -3.80
N ASN A 27 -1.41 10.23 -4.61
CA ASN A 27 -1.58 11.64 -4.25
C ASN A 27 -3.03 11.95 -3.88
N ILE A 28 -3.23 12.80 -2.89
CA ILE A 28 -4.54 13.32 -2.50
C ILE A 28 -4.98 14.47 -3.41
N GLY A 29 -6.29 14.63 -3.54
CA GLY A 29 -6.95 15.70 -4.30
C GLY A 29 -7.51 15.22 -5.63
N ASP A 30 -8.62 15.83 -6.04
CA ASP A 30 -9.45 15.40 -7.17
C ASP A 30 -8.67 15.30 -8.48
N LYS A 31 -7.73 16.24 -8.70
CA LYS A 31 -6.87 16.26 -9.88
C LYS A 31 -5.94 15.06 -10.06
N TYR A 32 -5.77 14.24 -9.01
CA TYR A 32 -4.92 13.05 -9.06
C TYR A 32 -5.71 11.74 -9.09
N THR A 33 -7.02 11.80 -8.92
CA THR A 33 -7.88 10.62 -8.73
C THR A 33 -7.69 9.58 -9.83
N ASN A 34 -7.58 10.02 -11.09
CA ASN A 34 -7.46 9.15 -12.26
C ASN A 34 -6.06 9.10 -12.85
N THR A 35 -5.04 9.51 -12.11
CA THR A 35 -3.66 9.47 -12.61
C THR A 35 -3.03 8.10 -12.44
N ARG A 36 -2.03 7.77 -13.29
CA ARG A 36 -1.28 6.51 -13.21
C ARG A 36 -0.62 6.32 -11.86
N HIS A 37 -0.14 7.41 -11.24
CA HIS A 37 0.49 7.38 -9.92
C HIS A 37 -0.47 7.01 -8.80
N ASN A 38 -1.79 7.12 -9.03
CA ASN A 38 -2.82 6.73 -8.07
C ASN A 38 -3.28 5.28 -8.21
N ILE A 39 -2.63 4.45 -9.03
CA ILE A 39 -2.99 3.03 -9.16
C ILE A 39 -3.02 2.30 -7.82
N GLY A 40 -2.16 2.66 -6.88
CA GLY A 40 -2.19 2.09 -5.53
C GLY A 40 -3.51 2.37 -4.81
N PHE A 41 -4.08 3.57 -4.96
CA PHE A 41 -5.38 3.94 -4.40
C PHE A 41 -6.52 3.17 -5.08
N LEU A 42 -6.49 3.10 -6.42
CA LEU A 42 -7.51 2.38 -7.19
C LEU A 42 -7.56 0.89 -6.82
N VAL A 43 -6.40 0.25 -6.65
CA VAL A 43 -6.33 -1.14 -6.22
C VAL A 43 -6.87 -1.33 -4.80
N ILE A 44 -6.61 -0.41 -3.86
CA ILE A 44 -7.20 -0.47 -2.51
C ILE A 44 -8.72 -0.32 -2.57
N ASP A 45 -9.25 0.59 -3.38
CA ASP A 45 -10.69 0.75 -3.57
C ASP A 45 -11.30 -0.56 -4.08
N LYS A 46 -10.69 -1.18 -5.08
CA LYS A 46 -11.15 -2.47 -5.63
C LYS A 46 -11.10 -3.61 -4.62
N ILE A 47 -10.04 -3.71 -3.83
CA ILE A 47 -9.96 -4.72 -2.75
C ILE A 47 -11.04 -4.46 -1.69
N SER A 48 -11.30 -3.20 -1.33
CA SER A 48 -12.35 -2.79 -0.40
C SER A 48 -13.74 -3.24 -0.86
N GLU A 49 -14.05 -3.05 -2.16
CA GLU A 49 -15.29 -3.54 -2.79
C GLU A 49 -15.40 -5.07 -2.72
N ILE A 50 -14.36 -5.80 -3.14
CA ILE A 50 -14.32 -7.26 -3.15
C ILE A 50 -14.52 -7.83 -1.74
N LEU A 51 -13.90 -7.21 -0.74
CA LEU A 51 -14.00 -7.62 0.65
C LEU A 51 -15.27 -7.09 1.34
N LYS A 52 -16.11 -6.31 0.63
CA LYS A 52 -17.31 -5.65 1.17
C LYS A 52 -17.05 -4.89 2.46
N SER A 53 -15.92 -4.21 2.52
CA SER A 53 -15.45 -3.47 3.69
C SER A 53 -15.15 -2.01 3.29
N PRO A 54 -16.12 -1.10 3.45
CA PRO A 54 -15.99 0.28 2.96
C PRO A 54 -14.89 1.04 3.72
N LEU A 55 -14.16 1.84 2.96
CA LEU A 55 -13.15 2.74 3.50
C LEU A 55 -13.82 3.89 4.25
N SER A 56 -13.33 4.20 5.44
CA SER A 56 -13.76 5.34 6.24
C SER A 56 -12.60 6.27 6.55
N LEU A 57 -12.89 7.56 6.69
CA LEU A 57 -11.89 8.57 7.07
C LEU A 57 -11.41 8.32 8.50
N VAL A 58 -10.10 8.25 8.65
CA VAL A 58 -9.43 8.05 9.94
C VAL A 58 -8.20 8.96 10.03
N LYS A 59 -7.50 8.93 11.16
CA LYS A 59 -6.24 9.67 11.31
C LYS A 59 -5.23 9.23 10.24
N LEU A 60 -4.72 10.16 9.47
CA LEU A 60 -3.71 10.01 8.41
C LEU A 60 -4.14 9.13 7.22
N GLY A 61 -5.45 8.97 6.97
CA GLY A 61 -5.88 8.24 5.77
C GLY A 61 -7.34 7.81 5.77
N HIS A 62 -7.67 7.01 4.76
CA HIS A 62 -8.90 6.22 4.71
C HIS A 62 -8.54 4.77 4.98
N ARG A 63 -9.35 4.11 5.79
CA ARG A 63 -9.04 2.77 6.28
C ARG A 63 -10.29 1.88 6.24
N ALA A 64 -10.07 0.61 5.91
CA ALA A 64 -11.05 -0.45 6.06
C ALA A 64 -10.44 -1.65 6.79
N GLU A 65 -11.28 -2.49 7.38
CA GLU A 65 -10.89 -3.75 8.00
C GLU A 65 -11.77 -4.89 7.50
N ALA A 66 -11.16 -6.00 7.13
CA ALA A 66 -11.85 -7.21 6.74
C ALA A 66 -11.20 -8.45 7.35
N ASN A 67 -11.98 -9.52 7.48
CA ASN A 67 -11.45 -10.84 7.77
C ASN A 67 -11.46 -11.68 6.50
N TYR A 68 -10.29 -12.16 6.10
CA TYR A 68 -10.14 -13.00 4.92
C TYR A 68 -9.32 -14.25 5.25
N LYS A 69 -9.90 -15.43 5.07
CA LYS A 69 -9.26 -16.74 5.36
C LYS A 69 -8.59 -16.79 6.74
N GLY A 70 -9.30 -16.32 7.78
CA GLY A 70 -8.80 -16.31 9.16
C GLY A 70 -7.73 -15.27 9.47
N LYS A 71 -7.48 -14.33 8.56
CA LYS A 71 -6.52 -13.23 8.71
C LYS A 71 -7.25 -11.90 8.75
N LYS A 72 -6.82 -11.00 9.64
CA LYS A 72 -7.30 -9.61 9.67
C LYS A 72 -6.54 -8.80 8.64
N ILE A 73 -7.23 -8.29 7.64
CA ILE A 73 -6.71 -7.43 6.60
C ILE A 73 -7.08 -5.98 6.92
N ILE A 74 -6.09 -5.11 6.98
CA ILE A 74 -6.26 -3.68 7.15
C ILE A 74 -5.85 -3.03 5.84
N LEU A 75 -6.79 -2.35 5.19
CA LEU A 75 -6.57 -1.55 4.00
C LEU A 75 -6.32 -0.10 4.40
N LEU A 76 -5.36 0.56 3.77
CA LEU A 76 -5.01 1.95 4.05
C LEU A 76 -4.72 2.71 2.75
N LYS A 77 -5.40 3.85 2.58
CA LYS A 77 -5.05 4.92 1.63
C LYS A 77 -4.54 6.11 2.45
N PRO A 78 -3.26 6.44 2.42
CA PRO A 78 -2.74 7.63 3.10
C PRO A 78 -3.45 8.91 2.65
N SER A 79 -3.71 9.84 3.60
CA SER A 79 -4.26 11.17 3.29
C SER A 79 -3.17 12.23 3.12
N ASN A 80 -2.03 11.83 2.59
CA ASN A 80 -0.87 12.69 2.32
C ASN A 80 -0.49 12.55 0.84
N TYR A 81 0.36 13.44 0.35
CA TYR A 81 0.99 13.23 -0.95
C TYR A 81 1.89 11.99 -0.93
N VAL A 82 2.09 11.36 -2.08
CA VAL A 82 2.81 10.10 -2.23
C VAL A 82 4.18 10.12 -1.55
N ASN A 83 4.93 11.21 -1.65
CA ASN A 83 6.24 11.41 -1.03
C ASN A 83 6.21 11.60 0.50
N ASN A 84 5.07 11.41 1.15
CA ASN A 84 4.89 11.46 2.60
C ASN A 84 4.00 10.31 3.12
N SER A 85 3.94 9.21 2.36
CA SER A 85 3.11 8.03 2.68
C SER A 85 3.62 7.25 3.88
N GLY A 86 4.91 7.32 4.15
CA GLY A 86 5.57 6.60 5.24
C GLY A 86 5.07 7.01 6.61
N LYS A 87 4.71 8.29 6.81
CA LYS A 87 4.12 8.79 8.05
C LYS A 87 2.82 8.05 8.41
N SER A 88 1.93 7.89 7.44
CA SER A 88 0.65 7.17 7.61
C SER A 88 0.88 5.69 7.88
N LEU A 89 1.73 5.06 7.07
CA LEU A 89 2.07 3.65 7.22
C LEU A 89 2.68 3.36 8.59
N LEU A 90 3.66 4.15 9.02
CA LEU A 90 4.34 3.97 10.31
C LEU A 90 3.38 4.13 11.48
N TYR A 91 2.48 5.13 11.42
CA TYR A 91 1.46 5.33 12.45
C TYR A 91 0.57 4.09 12.62
N TRP A 92 0.00 3.59 11.52
CA TRP A 92 -0.92 2.45 11.56
C TRP A 92 -0.20 1.14 11.87
N LYS A 93 1.01 0.94 11.34
CA LYS A 93 1.87 -0.18 11.71
C LYS A 93 2.10 -0.26 13.22
N LYS A 94 2.46 0.88 13.86
CA LYS A 94 2.70 0.96 15.31
C LYS A 94 1.41 0.73 16.09
N LYS A 95 0.32 1.40 15.72
CA LYS A 95 -0.98 1.30 16.38
C LYS A 95 -1.53 -0.13 16.38
N GLU A 96 -1.42 -0.82 15.25
CA GLU A 96 -1.91 -2.19 15.07
C GLU A 96 -0.86 -3.26 15.43
N LYS A 97 0.35 -2.85 15.79
CA LYS A 97 1.49 -3.72 16.13
C LYS A 97 1.85 -4.71 15.00
N ILE A 98 1.86 -4.25 13.75
CA ILE A 98 2.10 -5.08 12.56
C ILE A 98 3.59 -5.16 12.27
N PRO A 99 4.17 -6.36 12.14
CA PRO A 99 5.58 -6.52 11.74
C PRO A 99 5.78 -6.21 10.25
N ASN A 100 6.99 -5.76 9.85
CA ASN A 100 7.27 -5.38 8.46
C ASN A 100 6.93 -6.49 7.46
N LYS A 101 7.17 -7.76 7.79
CA LYS A 101 6.85 -8.91 6.93
C LYS A 101 5.36 -9.08 6.59
N ASN A 102 4.47 -8.41 7.36
CA ASN A 102 3.02 -8.43 7.15
C ASN A 102 2.53 -7.13 6.51
N ILE A 103 3.42 -6.33 5.94
CA ILE A 103 3.10 -5.12 5.18
C ILE A 103 3.19 -5.42 3.69
N LEU A 104 2.19 -5.00 2.94
CA LEU A 104 2.17 -4.95 1.49
C LEU A 104 1.92 -3.51 1.05
N VAL A 105 2.83 -2.94 0.27
CA VAL A 105 2.66 -1.63 -0.36
C VAL A 105 2.35 -1.83 -1.84
N ILE A 106 1.31 -1.16 -2.34
CA ILE A 106 0.89 -1.17 -3.74
C ILE A 106 1.27 0.17 -4.36
N CYS A 107 2.01 0.13 -5.45
CA CYS A 107 2.52 1.31 -6.16
C CYS A 107 2.60 1.08 -7.67
N ASP A 108 2.68 2.16 -8.43
CA ASP A 108 3.02 2.15 -9.85
C ASP A 108 4.47 1.76 -10.09
N ASP A 109 4.76 1.30 -11.32
CA ASP A 109 6.11 0.93 -11.76
C ASP A 109 6.34 1.27 -13.23
N LEU A 110 7.21 2.25 -13.48
CA LEU A 110 7.65 2.67 -14.81
C LEU A 110 8.57 1.68 -15.53
N ASN A 111 9.09 0.67 -14.82
CA ASN A 111 9.94 -0.38 -15.42
C ASN A 111 9.16 -1.64 -15.77
N LEU A 112 7.85 -1.64 -15.58
CA LEU A 112 6.94 -2.70 -15.97
C LEU A 112 5.95 -2.17 -17.00
N TYR A 113 5.76 -2.95 -18.09
CA TYR A 113 4.73 -2.64 -19.07
C TYR A 113 3.35 -2.65 -18.42
N TYR A 114 2.49 -1.79 -18.93
CA TYR A 114 1.08 -1.71 -18.58
C TYR A 114 0.43 -3.11 -18.53
N GLY A 115 -0.45 -3.34 -17.56
CA GLY A 115 -1.10 -4.64 -17.31
C GLY A 115 -0.22 -5.68 -16.59
N ASN A 116 1.10 -5.49 -16.48
CA ASN A 116 1.97 -6.40 -15.75
C ASN A 116 1.99 -6.08 -14.25
N ILE A 117 1.95 -7.12 -13.44
CA ILE A 117 2.01 -7.03 -11.98
C ILE A 117 3.19 -7.83 -11.46
N LYS A 118 3.96 -7.24 -10.53
CA LYS A 118 5.12 -7.92 -9.92
C LYS A 118 5.09 -7.80 -8.40
N LEU A 119 5.00 -8.96 -7.73
CA LEU A 119 5.16 -9.03 -6.28
C LEU A 119 6.63 -9.23 -5.92
N LYS A 120 7.14 -8.39 -5.00
CA LYS A 120 8.48 -8.51 -4.41
C LYS A 120 8.38 -8.51 -2.89
N ALA A 121 9.08 -9.44 -2.23
CA ALA A 121 9.11 -9.55 -0.76
C ALA A 121 9.93 -8.43 -0.09
N ASN A 122 10.92 -7.88 -0.81
CA ASN A 122 11.81 -6.79 -0.37
C ASN A 122 12.41 -6.08 -1.57
N GLY A 123 13.24 -5.06 -1.35
CA GLY A 123 14.03 -4.38 -2.38
C GLY A 123 14.10 -2.87 -2.16
N SER A 124 14.86 -2.14 -2.99
CA SER A 124 14.97 -0.69 -2.96
C SER A 124 13.76 -0.01 -3.61
N SER A 125 13.60 1.30 -3.35
CA SER A 125 12.54 2.14 -3.92
C SER A 125 12.55 2.19 -5.46
N GLY A 126 13.73 1.98 -6.07
CA GLY A 126 13.89 2.06 -7.52
C GLY A 126 13.58 3.45 -8.10
N GLY A 127 13.78 4.51 -7.31
CA GLY A 127 13.48 5.90 -7.69
C GLY A 127 12.05 6.36 -7.38
N HIS A 128 11.17 5.46 -6.93
CA HIS A 128 9.81 5.83 -6.57
C HIS A 128 9.78 6.58 -5.23
N ASN A 129 9.41 7.88 -5.26
CA ASN A 129 9.47 8.78 -4.09
C ASN A 129 8.63 8.29 -2.90
N GLY A 130 7.46 7.71 -3.14
CA GLY A 130 6.63 7.15 -2.06
C GLY A 130 7.25 5.92 -1.39
N LEU A 131 7.91 5.05 -2.15
CA LEU A 131 8.64 3.93 -1.58
C LEU A 131 9.87 4.38 -0.81
N LYS A 132 10.58 5.41 -1.30
CA LYS A 132 11.73 6.00 -0.62
C LYS A 132 11.33 6.55 0.75
N ASP A 133 10.26 7.33 0.83
CA ASP A 133 9.72 7.88 2.08
C ASP A 133 9.26 6.77 3.07
N ILE A 134 8.69 5.69 2.55
CA ILE A 134 8.33 4.52 3.37
C ILE A 134 9.60 3.83 3.90
N GLU A 135 10.63 3.63 3.08
CA GLU A 135 11.90 3.03 3.49
C GLU A 135 12.56 3.85 4.60
N GLU A 136 12.62 5.17 4.45
CA GLU A 136 13.13 6.09 5.45
C GLU A 136 12.31 6.04 6.75
N SER A 137 10.97 6.09 6.65
CA SER A 137 10.07 6.02 7.81
C SER A 137 10.16 4.71 8.59
N LEU A 138 10.34 3.59 7.89
CA LEU A 138 10.48 2.26 8.48
C LEU A 138 11.91 1.96 8.92
N ASN A 139 12.89 2.75 8.49
CA ASN A 139 14.33 2.45 8.53
C ASN A 139 14.62 1.01 8.02
N SER A 140 13.95 0.62 6.95
CA SER A 140 14.01 -0.75 6.41
C SER A 140 13.36 -0.83 5.02
N SER A 141 13.96 -1.63 4.15
CA SER A 141 13.40 -2.06 2.86
C SER A 141 12.74 -3.45 2.92
N ASN A 142 12.68 -4.06 4.10
CA ASN A 142 12.15 -5.41 4.30
C ASN A 142 10.63 -5.40 4.53
N TYR A 143 9.87 -5.16 3.47
CA TYR A 143 8.41 -5.28 3.37
C TYR A 143 8.02 -5.64 1.95
N SER A 144 6.84 -6.26 1.76
CA SER A 144 6.37 -6.68 0.43
C SER A 144 5.84 -5.51 -0.39
N ARG A 145 6.02 -5.58 -1.70
CA ARG A 145 5.53 -4.61 -2.69
C ARG A 145 4.80 -5.30 -3.82
N LEU A 146 3.61 -4.83 -4.13
CA LEU A 146 2.91 -5.13 -5.37
C LEU A 146 3.15 -3.94 -6.31
N ARG A 147 3.98 -4.17 -7.33
CA ARG A 147 4.32 -3.18 -8.34
C ARG A 147 3.40 -3.39 -9.53
N VAL A 148 2.65 -2.36 -9.89
CA VAL A 148 1.72 -2.37 -11.02
C VAL A 148 2.36 -1.61 -12.18
N GLY A 149 2.55 -2.28 -13.30
CA GLY A 149 3.15 -1.69 -14.49
C GLY A 149 2.27 -0.63 -15.11
N ILE A 150 2.87 0.51 -15.40
CA ILE A 150 2.19 1.64 -16.04
C ILE A 150 2.87 2.07 -17.36
N LEU A 151 3.98 1.42 -17.76
CA LEU A 151 4.74 1.80 -18.94
C LEU A 151 3.97 1.42 -20.21
N ASN A 152 3.58 2.42 -21.02
CA ASN A 152 2.93 2.22 -22.32
C ASN A 152 3.72 2.84 -23.48
N SER A 153 4.67 3.76 -23.19
CA SER A 153 5.53 4.44 -24.17
C SER A 153 6.96 4.53 -23.65
N LYS A 154 7.92 4.70 -24.54
CA LYS A 154 9.34 4.87 -24.18
C LYS A 154 9.80 6.32 -24.14
N GLU A 155 9.01 7.23 -24.72
CA GLU A 155 9.37 8.66 -24.82
C GLU A 155 8.39 9.50 -23.99
N PHE A 156 8.78 9.84 -22.75
CA PHE A 156 7.98 10.69 -21.88
C PHE A 156 8.85 11.40 -20.83
N ASN A 157 8.39 12.57 -20.40
CA ASN A 157 8.85 13.13 -19.14
C ASN A 157 8.26 12.29 -18.00
N MET A 158 9.10 11.71 -17.15
CA MET A 158 8.70 10.76 -16.11
C MET A 158 7.63 11.35 -15.17
N THR A 159 7.81 12.59 -14.73
CA THR A 159 6.87 13.25 -13.81
C THR A 159 5.51 13.47 -14.46
N ASP A 160 5.51 14.00 -15.68
CA ASP A 160 4.27 14.28 -16.41
C ASP A 160 3.52 12.99 -16.74
N TYR A 161 4.24 11.92 -17.04
CA TYR A 161 3.66 10.62 -17.35
C TYR A 161 2.95 9.99 -16.16
N VAL A 162 3.59 9.92 -15.00
CA VAL A 162 2.98 9.32 -13.81
C VAL A 162 1.80 10.16 -13.29
N LEU A 163 1.84 11.48 -13.45
CA LEU A 163 0.76 12.39 -13.09
C LEU A 163 -0.31 12.54 -14.19
N GLY A 164 -0.08 11.94 -15.35
CA GLY A 164 -1.05 11.87 -16.44
C GLY A 164 -2.19 10.90 -16.13
N GLU A 165 -3.37 11.21 -16.66
CA GLU A 165 -4.54 10.34 -16.54
C GLU A 165 -4.41 9.10 -17.44
N TRP A 166 -5.10 8.04 -17.06
CA TRP A 166 -5.30 6.86 -17.90
C TRP A 166 -6.04 7.22 -19.19
N THR A 167 -5.60 6.68 -20.31
CA THR A 167 -6.35 6.77 -21.56
C THR A 167 -7.61 5.91 -21.50
N ASP A 168 -8.55 6.13 -22.42
CA ASP A 168 -9.78 5.32 -22.46
C ASP A 168 -9.48 3.85 -22.82
N GLU A 169 -8.43 3.59 -23.58
CA GLU A 169 -7.93 2.23 -23.86
C GLU A 169 -7.41 1.56 -22.58
N GLU A 170 -6.59 2.27 -21.81
CA GLU A 170 -6.03 1.78 -20.54
C GLU A 170 -7.10 1.57 -19.44
N LYS A 171 -8.24 2.24 -19.50
CA LYS A 171 -9.33 2.06 -18.52
C LYS A 171 -10.20 0.84 -18.79
N ASN A 172 -10.20 0.34 -20.03
CA ASN A 172 -11.06 -0.77 -20.46
C ASN A 172 -10.41 -2.15 -20.29
N ASP A 173 -9.13 -2.21 -19.99
CA ASP A 173 -8.35 -3.42 -19.69
C ASP A 173 -8.28 -3.70 -18.17
#